data_62f423bea54dbb9879814d331a466009
#
_entry.id   62f423bea54dbb9879814d331a466009
#
_cell.length_a   1.000
_cell.length_b   1.000
_cell.length_c   1.000
_cell.angle_alpha   90.00
_cell.angle_beta   90.00
_cell.angle_gamma   90.00
#
_symmetry.space_group_name_H-M   'P 1'
#
loop_
_entity.id
_entity.type
_entity.pdbx_description
1 polymer ?
#
loop_
_entity_poly.entity_id
_entity_poly.type
_entity_poly.pdbx_seq_one_letter_code
_entity_poly.pdbx_strand_id
1 'polypeptide(L)'
;MNIGRGDQRRTILLVDSDPHCRAALRLALEGAGFSVGEAANDEEGERTALRVKPDAILAELLMDTPHGRGTVSERLKADGSIIPCYIVSTASEALMGSVGLHELGISGVFLKPIDTAIVIQTLKGRLGMGDSGA
;
A
#
# COMPACT_ATOMS: atom_id res chain seq x y z
N MET A 1 8.60 -27.98 -15.22
CA MET A 1 8.69 -26.59 -15.32
C MET A 1 7.36 -25.89 -15.05
N ASN A 2 7.42 -24.83 -14.44
CA ASN A 2 6.20 -24.16 -14.10
C ASN A 2 6.24 -22.70 -14.56
N ILE A 3 5.75 -22.51 -15.74
CA ILE A 3 5.80 -21.23 -16.40
C ILE A 3 5.06 -20.17 -15.59
N GLY A 4 3.94 -20.55 -15.02
CA GLY A 4 3.13 -19.59 -14.26
C GLY A 4 3.79 -19.02 -13.03
N ARG A 5 4.79 -19.69 -12.50
CA ARG A 5 5.43 -19.21 -11.27
C ARG A 5 6.21 -17.94 -11.46
N GLY A 6 6.77 -17.73 -12.63
CA GLY A 6 7.49 -16.50 -12.90
C GLY A 6 6.59 -15.28 -12.81
N ASP A 7 5.30 -15.48 -13.05
CA ASP A 7 4.36 -14.39 -13.05
C ASP A 7 3.62 -14.24 -11.73
N GLN A 8 3.92 -15.10 -10.76
CA GLN A 8 3.24 -15.05 -9.47
C GLN A 8 3.96 -14.13 -8.49
N ARG A 9 4.28 -12.95 -8.96
CA ARG A 9 4.84 -11.92 -8.10
C ARG A 9 3.76 -11.42 -7.18
N ARG A 10 4.18 -11.04 -5.98
CA ARG A 10 3.28 -10.35 -5.08
C ARG A 10 3.00 -8.98 -5.64
N THR A 11 1.75 -8.58 -5.57
CA THR A 11 1.31 -7.31 -6.13
C THR A 11 1.08 -6.29 -5.03
N ILE A 12 1.63 -5.11 -5.21
CA ILE A 12 1.43 -3.99 -4.29
C ILE A 12 0.65 -2.92 -5.04
N LEU A 13 -0.39 -2.41 -4.40
CA LEU A 13 -1.15 -1.28 -4.95
C LEU A 13 -0.68 -0.01 -4.26
N LEU A 14 -0.29 0.98 -5.06
CA LEU A 14 0.08 2.30 -4.56
C LEU A 14 -1.08 3.26 -4.79
N VAL A 15 -1.54 3.88 -3.71
CA VAL A 15 -2.60 4.88 -3.79
C VAL A 15 -2.01 6.21 -3.33
N ASP A 16 -1.73 7.09 -4.26
CA ASP A 16 -1.05 8.35 -3.98
C ASP A 16 -1.40 9.36 -5.05
N SER A 17 -1.78 10.55 -4.64
CA SER A 17 -2.14 11.62 -5.55
C SER A 17 -0.94 12.23 -6.26
N ASP A 18 0.26 12.06 -5.70
CA ASP A 18 1.49 12.61 -6.28
C ASP A 18 2.12 11.59 -7.24
N PRO A 19 2.11 11.86 -8.55
CA PRO A 19 2.67 10.90 -9.51
C PRO A 19 4.17 10.71 -9.36
N HIS A 20 4.89 11.69 -8.84
CA HIS A 20 6.35 11.56 -8.65
C HIS A 20 6.66 10.62 -7.50
N CYS A 21 5.97 10.76 -6.39
CA CYS A 21 6.12 9.88 -5.26
C CYS A 21 5.74 8.45 -5.64
N ARG A 22 4.62 8.31 -6.34
CA ARG A 22 4.13 7.03 -6.81
C ARG A 22 5.14 6.35 -7.73
N ALA A 23 5.73 7.11 -8.67
CA ALA A 23 6.71 6.58 -9.60
C ALA A 23 7.98 6.11 -8.89
N ALA A 24 8.45 6.87 -7.90
CA ALA A 24 9.65 6.50 -7.16
C ALA A 24 9.44 5.20 -6.38
N LEU A 25 8.31 5.08 -5.70
CA LEU A 25 7.97 3.84 -4.99
C LEU A 25 7.82 2.66 -5.94
N ARG A 26 7.17 2.89 -7.07
CA ARG A 26 6.99 1.84 -8.06
C ARG A 26 8.31 1.28 -8.53
N LEU A 27 9.24 2.16 -8.89
CA LEU A 27 10.57 1.72 -9.34
C LEU A 27 11.27 0.88 -8.28
N ALA A 28 11.23 1.32 -7.03
CA ALA A 28 11.87 0.60 -5.95
C ALA A 28 11.23 -0.77 -5.72
N LEU A 29 9.92 -0.82 -5.74
CA LEU A 29 9.20 -2.08 -5.52
C LEU A 29 9.37 -3.06 -6.67
N GLU A 30 9.32 -2.57 -7.90
CA GLU A 30 9.54 -3.43 -9.05
C GLU A 30 10.98 -3.97 -9.05
N GLY A 31 11.93 -3.15 -8.67
CA GLY A 31 13.31 -3.59 -8.53
C GLY A 31 13.50 -4.66 -7.47
N ALA A 32 12.60 -4.70 -6.49
CA ALA A 32 12.64 -5.70 -5.43
C ALA A 32 11.83 -6.96 -5.75
N GLY A 33 11.23 -7.04 -6.93
CA GLY A 33 10.52 -8.23 -7.36
C GLY A 33 9.01 -8.19 -7.23
N PHE A 34 8.44 -7.03 -6.89
CA PHE A 34 6.99 -6.90 -6.81
C PHE A 34 6.38 -6.48 -8.14
N SER A 35 5.13 -6.85 -8.35
CA SER A 35 4.30 -6.21 -9.37
C SER A 35 3.61 -5.03 -8.71
N VAL A 36 3.38 -3.95 -9.45
CA VAL A 36 2.84 -2.73 -8.85
C VAL A 36 1.65 -2.22 -9.67
N GLY A 37 0.54 -1.97 -8.96
CA GLY A 37 -0.59 -1.24 -9.52
C GLY A 37 -0.61 0.15 -8.92
N GLU A 38 -1.29 1.09 -9.58
CA GLU A 38 -1.34 2.47 -9.14
C GLU A 38 -2.75 3.02 -9.18
N ALA A 39 -3.03 3.89 -8.22
CA ALA A 39 -4.28 4.65 -8.17
C ALA A 39 -3.99 6.04 -7.63
N ALA A 40 -4.71 7.03 -8.10
CA ALA A 40 -4.47 8.42 -7.76
C ALA A 40 -5.27 8.91 -6.55
N ASN A 41 -6.28 8.16 -6.14
CA ASN A 41 -7.12 8.55 -4.99
C ASN A 41 -7.77 7.32 -4.39
N ASP A 42 -8.46 7.51 -3.26
CA ASP A 42 -9.05 6.39 -2.53
C ASP A 42 -10.14 5.65 -3.30
N GLU A 43 -10.96 6.37 -4.05
CA GLU A 43 -12.02 5.75 -4.82
C GLU A 43 -11.44 4.86 -5.92
N GLU A 44 -10.47 5.36 -6.65
CA GLU A 44 -9.78 4.58 -7.67
C GLU A 44 -9.03 3.42 -7.04
N GLY A 45 -8.45 3.65 -5.85
CA GLY A 45 -7.76 2.62 -5.09
C GLY A 45 -8.67 1.47 -4.74
N GLU A 46 -9.86 1.77 -4.28
CA GLU A 46 -10.85 0.73 -3.96
C GLU A 46 -11.19 -0.08 -5.21
N ARG A 47 -11.53 0.59 -6.29
CA ARG A 47 -11.87 -0.10 -7.54
C ARG A 47 -10.74 -0.98 -8.05
N THR A 48 -9.52 -0.44 -8.00
CA THR A 48 -8.36 -1.19 -8.46
C THR A 48 -8.09 -2.39 -7.58
N ALA A 49 -8.22 -2.23 -6.27
CA ALA A 49 -7.99 -3.32 -5.34
C ALA A 49 -8.98 -4.46 -5.54
N LEU A 50 -10.24 -4.12 -5.78
CA LEU A 50 -11.26 -5.15 -6.02
C LEU A 50 -11.01 -5.91 -7.31
N ARG A 51 -10.47 -5.24 -8.32
CA ARG A 51 -10.18 -5.83 -9.62
C ARG A 51 -8.89 -6.65 -9.61
N VAL A 52 -7.84 -6.07 -9.06
CA VAL A 52 -6.49 -6.65 -9.13
C VAL A 52 -6.20 -7.60 -7.97
N LYS A 53 -6.85 -7.37 -6.84
CA LYS A 53 -6.65 -8.15 -5.60
C LYS A 53 -5.18 -8.16 -5.19
N PRO A 54 -4.62 -7.00 -4.85
CA PRO A 54 -3.22 -6.93 -4.47
C PRO A 54 -2.96 -7.67 -3.15
N ASP A 55 -1.70 -7.98 -2.91
CA ASP A 55 -1.30 -8.65 -1.68
C ASP A 55 -1.13 -7.65 -0.53
N ALA A 56 -0.87 -6.39 -0.85
CA ALA A 56 -0.80 -5.32 0.13
C ALA A 56 -1.04 -3.98 -0.56
N ILE A 57 -1.40 -2.99 0.23
CA ILE A 57 -1.69 -1.64 -0.26
C ILE A 57 -0.85 -0.64 0.52
N LEU A 58 -0.24 0.30 -0.21
CA LEU A 58 0.39 1.48 0.38
C LEU A 58 -0.44 2.67 -0.05
N ALA A 59 -1.03 3.36 0.90
CA ALA A 59 -1.92 4.48 0.60
C ALA A 59 -1.47 5.74 1.33
N GLU A 60 -1.40 6.84 0.60
CA GLU A 60 -1.15 8.14 1.18
C GLU A 60 -2.30 8.49 2.11
N LEU A 61 -1.99 9.06 3.27
CA LEU A 61 -3.03 9.56 4.15
C LEU A 61 -3.53 10.88 3.61
N LEU A 62 -4.73 10.85 3.05
CA LEU A 62 -5.39 12.05 2.56
C LEU A 62 -6.29 12.57 3.66
N MET A 63 -6.02 13.78 4.10
CA MET A 63 -6.80 14.42 5.17
C MET A 63 -8.18 14.83 4.68
N ASP A 64 -8.35 14.88 3.37
CA ASP A 64 -9.56 15.40 2.76
C ASP A 64 -10.15 14.34 1.85
N THR A 65 -11.16 13.64 2.35
CA THR A 65 -11.87 12.66 1.54
C THR A 65 -13.19 13.31 1.11
N PRO A 66 -13.29 13.74 -0.16
CA PRO A 66 -14.39 14.59 -0.61
C PRO A 66 -15.79 14.06 -0.33
N HIS A 67 -15.94 12.77 -0.23
CA HIS A 67 -17.27 12.18 -0.09
C HIS A 67 -17.52 11.51 1.26
N GLY A 68 -16.61 11.71 2.21
CA GLY A 68 -16.79 11.16 3.55
C GLY A 68 -16.84 9.65 3.63
N ARG A 69 -16.41 8.96 2.60
CA ARG A 69 -16.43 7.50 2.58
C ARG A 69 -15.17 6.88 3.16
N GLY A 70 -14.27 7.71 3.62
CA GLY A 70 -13.07 7.23 4.28
C GLY A 70 -11.93 6.85 3.33
N THR A 71 -10.88 6.36 3.94
CA THR A 71 -9.68 5.93 3.23
C THR A 71 -9.92 4.65 2.44
N VAL A 72 -8.98 4.29 1.58
CA VAL A 72 -9.08 3.03 0.85
C VAL A 72 -9.17 1.85 1.81
N SER A 73 -8.47 1.91 2.93
CA SER A 73 -8.53 0.85 3.93
C SER A 73 -9.93 0.68 4.50
N GLU A 74 -10.57 1.79 4.86
CA GLU A 74 -11.93 1.75 5.39
C GLU A 74 -12.93 1.23 4.35
N ARG A 75 -12.78 1.67 3.11
CA ARG A 75 -13.64 1.25 2.01
C ARG A 75 -13.53 -0.26 1.78
N LEU A 76 -12.29 -0.76 1.76
CA LEU A 76 -12.07 -2.18 1.52
C LEU A 76 -12.53 -3.05 2.68
N LYS A 77 -12.40 -2.57 3.90
CA LYS A 77 -12.92 -3.31 5.04
C LYS A 77 -14.43 -3.43 4.99
N ALA A 78 -15.09 -2.37 4.56
CA ALA A 78 -16.54 -2.41 4.37
C ALA A 78 -16.91 -3.43 3.30
N ASP A 79 -16.03 -3.67 2.33
CA ASP A 79 -16.21 -4.67 1.28
C ASP A 79 -15.80 -6.08 1.74
N GLY A 80 -15.37 -6.23 2.98
CA GLY A 80 -14.97 -7.54 3.51
C GLY A 80 -13.52 -7.94 3.20
N SER A 81 -12.71 -7.02 2.73
CA SER A 81 -11.32 -7.30 2.38
C SER A 81 -10.45 -7.50 3.61
N ILE A 82 -9.49 -8.42 3.51
CA ILE A 82 -8.48 -8.63 4.54
C ILE A 82 -7.08 -8.22 4.07
N ILE A 83 -6.99 -7.53 2.95
CA ILE A 83 -5.71 -7.11 2.39
C ILE A 83 -5.01 -6.14 3.35
N PRO A 84 -3.74 -6.38 3.71
CA PRO A 84 -3.03 -5.46 4.59
C PRO A 84 -2.84 -4.10 3.93
N CYS A 85 -3.19 -3.05 4.67
CA CYS A 85 -3.06 -1.67 4.20
C CYS A 85 -2.07 -0.94 5.08
N TYR A 86 -1.12 -0.26 4.44
CA TYR A 86 -0.14 0.60 5.11
C TYR A 86 -0.39 2.02 4.68
N ILE A 87 -0.23 2.94 5.61
CA ILE A 87 -0.41 4.37 5.35
C ILE A 87 0.96 5.02 5.18
N VAL A 88 1.07 5.91 4.20
CA VAL A 88 2.25 6.74 3.98
C VAL A 88 1.87 8.16 4.37
N SER A 89 2.62 8.78 5.27
CA SER A 89 2.22 10.03 5.89
C SER A 89 3.41 10.82 6.38
N THR A 90 3.21 12.13 6.57
CA THR A 90 4.19 12.93 7.30
C THR A 90 4.05 12.62 8.80
N ALA A 91 5.07 12.96 9.58
CA ALA A 91 5.01 12.75 11.02
C ALA A 91 3.84 13.51 11.66
N SER A 92 3.58 14.72 11.18
CA SER A 92 2.47 15.54 11.71
C SER A 92 1.13 14.87 11.46
N GLU A 93 0.92 14.40 10.24
CA GLU A 93 -0.33 13.73 9.89
C GLU A 93 -0.51 12.44 10.68
N ALA A 94 0.58 11.70 10.86
CA ALA A 94 0.54 10.46 11.62
C ALA A 94 0.17 10.71 13.07
N LEU A 95 0.70 11.77 13.68
CA LEU A 95 0.37 12.10 15.06
C LEU A 95 -1.10 12.48 15.21
N MET A 96 -1.63 13.24 14.27
CA MET A 96 -3.03 13.65 14.31
C MET A 96 -3.98 12.47 14.13
N GLY A 97 -3.56 11.48 13.35
CA GLY A 97 -4.39 10.32 13.08
C GLY A 97 -4.11 9.12 13.97
N SER A 98 -3.15 9.20 14.87
CA SER A 98 -2.64 8.01 15.56
C SER A 98 -3.68 7.27 16.40
N VAL A 99 -4.65 7.97 16.94
CA VAL A 99 -5.69 7.34 17.77
C VAL A 99 -6.62 6.47 16.92
N GLY A 100 -6.90 6.92 15.70
CA GLY A 100 -7.82 6.21 14.81
C GLY A 100 -7.18 5.14 13.93
N LEU A 101 -5.89 5.26 13.63
CA LEU A 101 -5.25 4.36 12.66
C LEU A 101 -5.30 2.90 13.08
N HIS A 102 -5.04 2.64 14.34
CA HIS A 102 -5.07 1.27 14.85
C HIS A 102 -6.48 0.69 14.80
N GLU A 103 -7.47 1.49 15.14
CA GLU A 103 -8.86 1.06 15.11
C GLU A 103 -9.35 0.80 13.69
N LEU A 104 -8.75 1.46 12.72
CA LEU A 104 -9.08 1.24 11.31
C LEU A 104 -8.44 -0.04 10.75
N GLY A 105 -7.67 -0.74 11.57
CA GLY A 105 -7.05 -1.99 11.15
C GLY A 105 -5.92 -1.81 10.16
N ILE A 106 -5.24 -0.68 10.24
CA ILE A 106 -4.09 -0.41 9.39
C ILE A 106 -2.89 -1.22 9.89
N SER A 107 -2.18 -1.83 8.97
CA SER A 107 -1.07 -2.72 9.30
C SER A 107 0.19 -1.98 9.73
N GLY A 108 0.35 -0.74 9.30
CA GLY A 108 1.49 0.06 9.70
C GLY A 108 1.50 1.41 9.02
N VAL A 109 2.45 2.24 9.40
CA VAL A 109 2.61 3.59 8.87
C VAL A 109 4.06 3.80 8.46
N PHE A 110 4.27 4.32 7.26
CA PHE A 110 5.59 4.73 6.80
C PHE A 110 5.62 6.26 6.76
N LEU A 111 6.63 6.83 7.38
CA LEU A 111 6.74 8.28 7.44
C LEU A 111 7.55 8.83 6.28
N LYS A 112 7.13 9.99 5.79
CA LYS A 112 7.89 10.71 4.75
C LYS A 112 9.02 11.51 5.43
N PRO A 113 10.18 11.64 4.81
CA PRO A 113 10.57 11.05 3.51
C PRO A 113 10.71 9.54 3.61
N ILE A 114 10.22 8.84 2.60
CA ILE A 114 10.15 7.38 2.64
C ILE A 114 11.54 6.76 2.45
N ASP A 115 11.84 5.80 3.32
CA ASP A 115 12.99 4.92 3.14
C ASP A 115 12.49 3.67 2.42
N THR A 116 12.78 3.57 1.13
CA THR A 116 12.27 2.47 0.33
C THR A 116 12.79 1.11 0.79
N ALA A 117 13.99 1.07 1.37
CA ALA A 117 14.51 -0.18 1.89
C ALA A 117 13.67 -0.71 3.05
N ILE A 118 13.23 0.18 3.92
CA ILE A 118 12.35 -0.20 5.03
C ILE A 118 11.00 -0.68 4.54
N VAL A 119 10.44 0.01 3.55
CA VAL A 119 9.16 -0.37 2.96
C VAL A 119 9.27 -1.78 2.37
N ILE A 120 10.29 -2.03 1.58
CA ILE A 120 10.52 -3.32 0.94
C ILE A 120 10.69 -4.43 1.98
N GLN A 121 11.50 -4.18 2.99
CA GLN A 121 11.75 -5.14 4.06
C GLN A 121 10.46 -5.50 4.80
N THR A 122 9.68 -4.48 5.13
CA THR A 122 8.42 -4.66 5.84
C THR A 122 7.43 -5.48 5.03
N LEU A 123 7.29 -5.14 3.75
CA LEU A 123 6.37 -5.86 2.88
C LEU A 123 6.79 -7.30 2.66
N LYS A 124 8.07 -7.54 2.45
CA LYS A 124 8.56 -8.91 2.29
C LYS A 124 8.32 -9.73 3.53
N GLY A 125 8.55 -9.15 4.70
CA GLY A 125 8.28 -9.83 5.96
C GLY A 125 6.80 -10.16 6.11
N ARG A 126 5.94 -9.20 5.82
CA ARG A 126 4.50 -9.39 5.95
C ARG A 126 3.96 -10.44 5.01
N LEU A 127 4.50 -10.50 3.81
CA LEU A 127 4.01 -11.41 2.77
C LEU A 127 4.73 -12.75 2.76
N GLY A 128 5.58 -12.99 3.75
CA GLY A 128 6.28 -14.25 3.86
C GLY A 128 7.31 -14.48 2.77
N MET A 129 7.82 -13.41 2.17
CA MET A 129 8.84 -13.51 1.15
C MET A 129 10.21 -13.51 1.82
N GLY A 130 10.98 -14.52 1.55
CA GLY A 130 12.31 -14.58 2.10
C GLY A 130 13.20 -13.46 1.56
N ASP A 131 14.31 -13.23 2.23
CA ASP A 131 15.29 -12.30 1.74
C ASP A 131 15.91 -12.89 0.49
N SER A 132 15.59 -12.29 -0.64
CA SER A 132 16.04 -12.80 -1.91
C SER A 132 17.55 -12.75 -2.09
N GLY A 133 18.23 -12.00 -1.24
CA GLY A 133 19.68 -11.99 -1.28
C GLY A 133 20.30 -13.26 -0.77
N ALA A 134 19.52 -14.00 -0.08
CA ALA A 134 20.01 -15.27 0.44
C ALA A 134 20.19 -16.28 -0.68
#